data_0f3ca9b9aece5000c24efe5c862d2a67
#
_entry.id   0f3ca9b9aece5000c24efe5c862d2a67
#
_cell.length_a   1.000
_cell.length_b   1.000
_cell.length_c   1.000
_cell.angle_alpha   90.00
_cell.angle_beta   90.00
_cell.angle_gamma   90.00
#
_symmetry.space_group_name_H-M   'P 1'
#
loop_
_entity.id
_entity.type
_entity.pdbx_description
1 polymer ?
#
loop_
_entity_poly.entity_id
_entity_poly.type
_entity_poly.pdbx_seq_one_letter_code
_entity_poly.pdbx_strand_id
1 'polypeptide(L)'
;MKQNKNNLDLSKNTIAVYGLGNVGGPIAAAWLRKRANIIGVDISLELLDSIKNGTSHRKEPFISKIFSNHLKNNSLSLSSDGIQASKNSNIKIISVPVDIKKNKIDLDAIISVSKNISKGLKKGDAVVVCPSLPPGTTKNVVLPILEKQSNLKGEKDFFLIYNPERIFEGRALEDIEENYPAIVGGLGKKSLEFGTSLLKIISKKGVLQMSSLENAEAEKLFEGVYRDVNIALANELADYCKNIGVDYWEARKGANSQPYCKLHYPGTGVGGLCIPIYPQFILESAKKYGKSMKIITSSRKTNDQMPKKCVMDAIELLLKNKRNKKGAKIAVLGLGFRGEVTDSRLSPTYTVVNEFLKMGFSVSVHDPYIFEDKILSKRVKLTSDIKNVVDKADLIFVSTDHKIYSKLSSINFKNAKMPLLIFDGRNILNKNNFKNNFLSTVGIKNP
;
A
#
# COMPACT_ATOMS: atom_id res chain seq x y z
N MET A 1 30.15 22.67 27.63
CA MET A 1 30.20 21.45 26.79
C MET A 1 29.89 21.82 25.34
N LYS A 2 30.91 21.82 24.47
CA LYS A 2 30.76 22.17 23.04
C LYS A 2 29.98 21.07 22.34
N GLN A 3 28.76 21.37 21.92
CA GLN A 3 28.01 20.53 20.97
C GLN A 3 28.79 20.53 19.63
N ASN A 4 29.53 19.48 19.35
CA ASN A 4 29.99 19.18 18.00
C ASN A 4 28.77 18.87 17.15
N LYS A 5 28.22 19.88 16.49
CA LYS A 5 27.27 19.72 15.39
C LYS A 5 28.05 19.16 14.18
N ASN A 6 28.29 17.88 14.14
CA ASN A 6 28.64 17.20 12.89
C ASN A 6 27.39 17.22 12.01
N ASN A 7 27.15 18.33 11.33
CA ASN A 7 26.19 18.37 10.22
C ASN A 7 26.81 17.49 9.11
N LEU A 8 26.15 16.38 8.81
CA LEU A 8 26.52 15.53 7.67
C LEU A 8 26.48 16.39 6.40
N ASP A 9 27.66 16.64 5.81
CA ASP A 9 27.75 17.43 4.59
C ASP A 9 27.33 16.57 3.39
N LEU A 10 26.09 16.75 2.94
CA LEU A 10 25.52 15.98 1.82
C LEU A 10 26.26 16.25 0.51
N SER A 11 26.95 17.38 0.34
CA SER A 11 27.70 17.69 -0.89
C SER A 11 28.90 16.74 -1.11
N LYS A 12 29.41 16.15 -0.03
CA LYS A 12 30.52 15.18 -0.03
C LYS A 12 30.06 13.73 -0.03
N ASN A 13 28.73 13.50 0.07
CA ASN A 13 28.16 12.15 0.14
C ASN A 13 27.32 11.86 -1.08
N THR A 14 27.53 10.67 -1.64
CA THR A 14 26.68 10.11 -2.69
C THR A 14 25.78 9.05 -2.07
N ILE A 15 24.48 9.11 -2.35
CA ILE A 15 23.48 8.16 -1.86
C ILE A 15 23.05 7.27 -3.03
N ALA A 16 23.21 5.96 -2.90
CA ALA A 16 22.62 4.99 -3.82
C ALA A 16 21.27 4.53 -3.30
N VAL A 17 20.20 4.68 -4.09
CA VAL A 17 18.84 4.21 -3.77
C VAL A 17 18.54 3.00 -4.63
N TYR A 18 18.38 1.83 -4.01
CA TYR A 18 18.09 0.55 -4.65
C TYR A 18 16.60 0.25 -4.67
N GLY A 19 16.03 0.20 -5.87
CA GLY A 19 14.61 0.18 -6.13
C GLY A 19 14.04 1.59 -6.26
N LEU A 20 13.60 1.96 -7.47
CA LEU A 20 13.05 3.29 -7.78
C LEU A 20 11.53 3.27 -8.02
N GLY A 21 10.85 2.27 -7.49
CA GLY A 21 9.39 2.18 -7.57
C GLY A 21 8.66 3.22 -6.72
N ASN A 22 7.42 2.92 -6.35
CA ASN A 22 6.51 3.84 -5.63
C ASN A 22 7.03 4.32 -4.26
N VAL A 23 8.03 3.65 -3.69
CA VAL A 23 8.67 4.02 -2.41
C VAL A 23 10.03 4.66 -2.65
N GLY A 24 10.92 4.01 -3.37
CA GLY A 24 12.28 4.50 -3.56
C GLY A 24 12.39 5.73 -4.43
N GLY A 25 11.48 5.89 -5.40
CA GLY A 25 11.38 7.13 -6.18
C GLY A 25 11.15 8.37 -5.30
N PRO A 26 10.10 8.39 -4.47
CA PRO A 26 9.89 9.46 -3.49
C PRO A 26 11.08 9.68 -2.54
N ILE A 27 11.69 8.60 -2.02
CA ILE A 27 12.88 8.70 -1.16
C ILE A 27 14.03 9.39 -1.91
N ALA A 28 14.34 8.96 -3.14
CA ALA A 28 15.38 9.59 -3.96
C ALA A 28 15.07 11.07 -4.23
N ALA A 29 13.81 11.40 -4.54
CA ALA A 29 13.38 12.78 -4.77
C ALA A 29 13.52 13.67 -3.51
N ALA A 30 13.19 13.15 -2.32
CA ALA A 30 13.36 13.86 -1.06
C ALA A 30 14.84 14.21 -0.81
N TRP A 31 15.77 13.28 -1.06
CA TRP A 31 17.20 13.53 -0.93
C TRP A 31 17.74 14.52 -1.99
N LEU A 32 17.27 14.44 -3.24
CA LEU A 32 17.62 15.40 -4.29
C LEU A 32 17.21 16.83 -3.91
N ARG A 33 16.04 17.00 -3.29
CA ARG A 33 15.60 18.31 -2.76
C ARG A 33 16.54 18.88 -1.68
N LYS A 34 17.28 18.01 -0.99
CA LYS A 34 18.31 18.39 -0.01
C LYS A 34 19.71 18.53 -0.64
N ARG A 35 19.80 18.57 -1.97
CA ARG A 35 21.04 18.71 -2.73
C ARG A 35 22.02 17.57 -2.56
N ALA A 36 21.54 16.36 -2.25
CA ALA A 36 22.37 15.15 -2.27
C ALA A 36 22.63 14.70 -3.72
N ASN A 37 23.80 14.08 -3.95
CA ASN A 37 24.08 13.36 -5.18
C ASN A 37 23.46 11.96 -5.09
N ILE A 38 22.65 11.56 -6.07
CA ILE A 38 21.91 10.30 -6.07
C ILE A 38 22.35 9.40 -7.22
N ILE A 39 22.59 8.13 -6.91
CA ILE A 39 22.63 7.04 -7.88
C ILE A 39 21.34 6.23 -7.69
N GLY A 40 20.39 6.39 -8.61
CA GLY A 40 19.18 5.59 -8.63
C GLY A 40 19.44 4.24 -9.27
N VAL A 41 19.19 3.15 -8.56
CA VAL A 41 19.44 1.78 -9.01
C VAL A 41 18.13 1.02 -9.14
N ASP A 42 17.86 0.48 -10.35
CA ASP A 42 16.75 -0.42 -10.56
C ASP A 42 17.08 -1.49 -11.61
N ILE A 43 16.50 -2.68 -11.46
CA ILE A 43 16.67 -3.78 -12.44
C ILE A 43 15.76 -3.62 -13.66
N SER A 44 14.70 -2.83 -13.56
CA SER A 44 13.77 -2.55 -14.64
C SER A 44 14.32 -1.46 -15.54
N LEU A 45 14.84 -1.85 -16.69
CA LEU A 45 15.31 -0.91 -17.72
C LEU A 45 14.16 -0.01 -18.21
N GLU A 46 12.94 -0.56 -18.31
CA GLU A 46 11.73 0.19 -18.66
C GLU A 46 11.45 1.34 -17.66
N LEU A 47 11.57 1.06 -16.35
CA LEU A 47 11.41 2.11 -15.33
C LEU A 47 12.53 3.16 -15.45
N LEU A 48 13.79 2.74 -15.61
CA LEU A 48 14.91 3.67 -15.77
C LEU A 48 14.73 4.57 -16.99
N ASP A 49 14.25 4.02 -18.10
CA ASP A 49 13.98 4.80 -19.31
C ASP A 49 12.77 5.73 -19.14
N SER A 50 11.72 5.29 -18.44
CA SER A 50 10.60 6.17 -18.11
C SER A 50 11.00 7.35 -17.22
N ILE A 51 11.95 7.15 -16.30
CA ILE A 51 12.51 8.23 -15.47
C ILE A 51 13.31 9.21 -16.35
N LYS A 52 14.17 8.72 -17.24
CA LYS A 52 14.93 9.57 -18.20
C LYS A 52 14.00 10.41 -19.06
N ASN A 53 12.90 9.82 -19.51
CA ASN A 53 11.91 10.47 -20.37
C ASN A 53 10.89 11.34 -19.62
N GLY A 54 10.99 11.46 -18.28
CA GLY A 54 10.10 12.26 -17.47
C GLY A 54 8.65 11.73 -17.38
N THR A 55 8.43 10.44 -17.65
CA THR A 55 7.10 9.81 -17.70
C THR A 55 6.82 8.89 -16.51
N SER A 56 7.78 8.75 -15.58
CA SER A 56 7.64 7.94 -14.36
C SER A 56 6.82 8.62 -13.27
N HIS A 57 6.41 7.86 -12.25
CA HIS A 57 5.82 8.36 -11.00
C HIS A 57 4.65 9.35 -11.19
N ARG A 58 3.83 9.15 -12.21
CA ARG A 58 2.74 10.07 -12.60
C ARG A 58 1.75 10.40 -11.50
N LYS A 59 1.64 9.54 -10.49
CA LYS A 59 0.74 9.68 -9.35
C LYS A 59 1.34 10.47 -8.19
N GLU A 60 2.66 10.65 -8.19
CA GLU A 60 3.35 11.39 -7.15
C GLU A 60 3.64 12.80 -7.65
N PRO A 61 3.03 13.84 -7.03
CA PRO A 61 3.23 15.20 -7.45
C PRO A 61 4.72 15.56 -7.45
N PHE A 62 5.16 16.20 -8.54
CA PHE A 62 6.50 16.78 -8.70
C PHE A 62 7.67 15.80 -8.86
N ILE A 63 7.57 14.48 -8.63
CA ILE A 63 8.72 13.57 -8.69
C ILE A 63 9.37 13.55 -10.08
N SER A 64 8.60 13.38 -11.15
CA SER A 64 9.13 13.41 -12.52
C SER A 64 9.87 14.71 -12.83
N LYS A 65 9.35 15.85 -12.36
CA LYS A 65 10.01 17.16 -12.53
C LYS A 65 11.32 17.26 -11.75
N ILE A 66 11.34 16.75 -10.51
CA ILE A 66 12.56 16.70 -9.69
C ILE A 66 13.62 15.86 -10.41
N PHE A 67 13.27 14.65 -10.85
CA PHE A 67 14.20 13.77 -11.55
C PHE A 67 14.72 14.40 -12.84
N SER A 68 13.87 14.98 -13.69
CA SER A 68 14.27 15.62 -14.93
C SER A 68 15.25 16.78 -14.69
N ASN A 69 15.03 17.59 -13.65
CA ASN A 69 15.94 18.69 -13.30
C ASN A 69 17.30 18.17 -12.82
N HIS A 70 17.31 17.12 -12.01
CA HIS A 70 18.53 16.59 -11.41
C HIS A 70 19.33 15.67 -12.35
N LEU A 71 18.68 15.08 -13.36
CA LEU A 71 19.39 14.44 -14.48
C LEU A 71 20.16 15.46 -15.32
N LYS A 72 19.56 16.65 -15.59
CA LYS A 72 20.21 17.71 -16.38
C LYS A 72 21.44 18.32 -15.71
N ASN A 73 21.43 18.42 -14.38
CA ASN A 73 22.55 18.99 -13.61
C ASN A 73 23.50 17.93 -13.05
N ASN A 74 23.36 16.67 -13.46
CA ASN A 74 24.18 15.51 -13.07
C ASN A 74 24.19 15.17 -11.57
N SER A 75 23.26 15.68 -10.78
CA SER A 75 23.10 15.27 -9.37
C SER A 75 22.25 14.01 -9.19
N LEU A 76 21.59 13.55 -10.25
CA LEU A 76 20.97 12.23 -10.36
C LEU A 76 21.63 11.45 -11.50
N SER A 77 22.09 10.26 -11.22
CA SER A 77 22.48 9.26 -12.23
C SER A 77 21.62 8.00 -12.05
N LEU A 78 21.42 7.25 -13.13
CA LEU A 78 20.61 6.04 -13.14
C LEU A 78 21.47 4.84 -13.58
N SER A 79 21.33 3.72 -12.91
CA SER A 79 22.12 2.51 -13.18
C SER A 79 21.30 1.24 -12.94
N SER A 80 21.56 0.20 -13.71
CA SER A 80 21.15 -1.18 -13.41
C SER A 80 22.26 -1.98 -12.70
N ASP A 81 23.48 -1.44 -12.60
CA ASP A 81 24.61 -2.06 -11.91
C ASP A 81 24.65 -1.65 -10.42
N GLY A 82 24.04 -2.49 -9.58
CA GLY A 82 24.02 -2.25 -8.14
C GLY A 82 25.37 -2.37 -7.45
N ILE A 83 26.33 -3.11 -8.02
CA ILE A 83 27.67 -3.26 -7.46
C ILE A 83 28.47 -1.96 -7.69
N GLN A 84 28.45 -1.44 -8.91
CA GLN A 84 29.13 -0.20 -9.22
C GLN A 84 28.53 0.99 -8.45
N ALA A 85 27.19 1.02 -8.29
CA ALA A 85 26.51 2.02 -7.46
C ALA A 85 26.98 1.94 -5.99
N SER A 86 27.16 0.74 -5.42
CA SER A 86 27.69 0.57 -4.07
C SER A 86 29.12 1.11 -3.95
N LYS A 87 29.99 0.82 -4.92
CA LYS A 87 31.38 1.32 -4.93
C LYS A 87 31.47 2.84 -4.97
N ASN A 88 30.51 3.49 -5.63
CA ASN A 88 30.49 4.93 -5.90
C ASN A 88 29.62 5.73 -4.92
N SER A 89 29.11 5.11 -3.86
CA SER A 89 28.29 5.78 -2.84
C SER A 89 28.82 5.55 -1.43
N ASN A 90 28.46 6.46 -0.52
CA ASN A 90 28.77 6.35 0.91
C ASN A 90 27.55 5.89 1.71
N ILE A 91 26.34 6.16 1.20
CA ILE A 91 25.08 5.77 1.83
C ILE A 91 24.31 4.91 0.83
N LYS A 92 23.81 3.75 1.26
CA LYS A 92 23.05 2.81 0.45
C LYS A 92 21.67 2.67 1.08
N ILE A 93 20.61 3.05 0.34
CA ILE A 93 19.22 2.94 0.80
C ILE A 93 18.57 1.80 0.03
N ILE A 94 18.10 0.78 0.75
CA ILE A 94 17.39 -0.37 0.18
C ILE A 94 15.90 -0.06 0.22
N SER A 95 15.24 -0.08 -0.93
CA SER A 95 13.81 0.18 -1.11
C SER A 95 13.16 -0.78 -2.11
N VAL A 96 13.59 -2.04 -2.09
CA VAL A 96 13.03 -3.09 -2.96
C VAL A 96 11.82 -3.75 -2.29
N PRO A 97 10.86 -4.29 -3.08
CA PRO A 97 9.68 -4.92 -2.52
C PRO A 97 10.00 -6.20 -1.74
N VAL A 98 9.24 -6.43 -0.68
CA VAL A 98 9.15 -7.70 0.03
C VAL A 98 7.70 -8.14 0.01
N ASP A 99 7.43 -9.34 -0.46
CA ASP A 99 6.08 -9.84 -0.74
C ASP A 99 5.89 -11.24 -0.13
N ILE A 100 4.73 -11.84 -0.38
CA ILE A 100 4.43 -13.22 -0.01
C ILE A 100 4.29 -14.05 -1.28
N LYS A 101 5.11 -15.10 -1.40
CA LYS A 101 5.00 -16.12 -2.44
C LYS A 101 4.72 -17.48 -1.81
N LYS A 102 3.69 -18.18 -2.29
CA LYS A 102 3.32 -19.52 -1.79
C LYS A 102 3.20 -19.56 -0.26
N ASN A 103 2.54 -18.55 0.33
CA ASN A 103 2.35 -18.40 1.79
C ASN A 103 3.66 -18.30 2.60
N LYS A 104 4.76 -17.88 1.98
CA LYS A 104 6.03 -17.58 2.65
C LYS A 104 6.50 -16.19 2.29
N ILE A 105 7.23 -15.55 3.19
CA ILE A 105 7.82 -14.24 2.97
C ILE A 105 8.94 -14.37 1.93
N ASP A 106 8.84 -13.62 0.84
CA ASP A 106 9.84 -13.59 -0.23
C ASP A 106 10.88 -12.50 0.06
N LEU A 107 12.07 -12.92 0.42
CA LEU A 107 13.21 -12.05 0.72
C LEU A 107 14.23 -11.99 -0.44
N ASP A 108 13.96 -12.58 -1.60
CA ASP A 108 14.93 -12.72 -2.69
C ASP A 108 15.46 -11.37 -3.17
N ALA A 109 14.60 -10.36 -3.30
CA ALA A 109 15.00 -9.03 -3.73
C ALA A 109 15.96 -8.36 -2.74
N ILE A 110 15.66 -8.39 -1.44
CA ILE A 110 16.51 -7.78 -0.42
C ILE A 110 17.84 -8.54 -0.26
N ILE A 111 17.81 -9.87 -0.38
CA ILE A 111 19.02 -10.71 -0.38
C ILE A 111 19.91 -10.36 -1.58
N SER A 112 19.34 -10.25 -2.77
CA SER A 112 20.06 -9.90 -4.00
C SER A 112 20.71 -8.52 -3.90
N VAL A 113 19.96 -7.52 -3.46
CA VAL A 113 20.48 -6.15 -3.26
C VAL A 113 21.56 -6.12 -2.19
N SER A 114 21.38 -6.82 -1.08
CA SER A 114 22.40 -6.90 -0.01
C SER A 114 23.71 -7.52 -0.52
N LYS A 115 23.64 -8.54 -1.39
CA LYS A 115 24.81 -9.12 -2.07
C LYS A 115 25.50 -8.12 -3.00
N ASN A 116 24.75 -7.31 -3.74
CA ASN A 116 25.34 -6.27 -4.60
C ASN A 116 26.03 -5.19 -3.77
N ILE A 117 25.36 -4.72 -2.72
CA ILE A 117 25.91 -3.71 -1.81
C ILE A 117 27.19 -4.21 -1.15
N SER A 118 27.21 -5.44 -0.65
CA SER A 118 28.36 -6.00 0.06
C SER A 118 29.67 -6.02 -0.78
N LYS A 119 29.57 -6.21 -2.12
CA LYS A 119 30.71 -6.21 -3.03
C LYS A 119 31.33 -4.82 -3.26
N GLY A 120 30.63 -3.76 -2.91
CA GLY A 120 31.10 -2.39 -3.03
C GLY A 120 31.19 -1.65 -1.69
N LEU A 121 30.82 -2.29 -0.58
CA LEU A 121 30.76 -1.70 0.77
C LEU A 121 32.16 -1.36 1.27
N LYS A 122 32.32 -0.15 1.81
CA LYS A 122 33.56 0.38 2.33
C LYS A 122 33.44 0.72 3.80
N LYS A 123 34.59 0.82 4.47
CA LYS A 123 34.65 1.28 5.84
C LYS A 123 34.15 2.72 5.96
N GLY A 124 33.25 2.97 6.91
CA GLY A 124 32.58 4.26 7.13
C GLY A 124 31.28 4.43 6.36
N ASP A 125 30.90 3.50 5.48
CA ASP A 125 29.63 3.54 4.76
C ASP A 125 28.42 3.29 5.67
N ALA A 126 27.24 3.72 5.20
CA ALA A 126 25.97 3.42 5.84
C ALA A 126 25.03 2.64 4.91
N VAL A 127 24.34 1.64 5.47
CA VAL A 127 23.28 0.90 4.80
C VAL A 127 21.97 1.16 5.56
N VAL A 128 20.96 1.69 4.85
CA VAL A 128 19.64 2.00 5.36
C VAL A 128 18.63 1.05 4.71
N VAL A 129 17.93 0.29 5.52
CA VAL A 129 16.91 -0.68 5.09
C VAL A 129 15.54 -0.07 5.31
N CYS A 130 14.73 0.08 4.24
CA CYS A 130 13.41 0.73 4.30
C CYS A 130 12.21 -0.20 4.12
N PRO A 131 12.30 -1.36 3.42
CA PRO A 131 11.14 -2.22 3.20
C PRO A 131 10.53 -2.72 4.50
N SER A 132 9.21 -2.95 4.50
CA SER A 132 8.55 -3.61 5.62
C SER A 132 9.04 -5.05 5.74
N LEU A 133 9.52 -5.42 6.93
CA LEU A 133 10.18 -6.70 7.20
C LEU A 133 9.67 -7.30 8.50
N PRO A 134 9.64 -8.63 8.63
CA PRO A 134 9.48 -9.26 9.93
C PRO A 134 10.60 -8.85 10.89
N PRO A 135 10.28 -8.62 12.18
CA PRO A 135 11.29 -8.26 13.18
C PRO A 135 12.46 -9.24 13.22
N GLY A 136 13.67 -8.68 13.19
CA GLY A 136 14.93 -9.42 13.16
C GLY A 136 15.47 -9.72 11.75
N THR A 137 14.76 -9.38 10.68
CA THR A 137 15.22 -9.66 9.31
C THR A 137 16.49 -8.86 8.97
N THR A 138 16.54 -7.58 9.29
CA THR A 138 17.72 -6.74 9.03
C THR A 138 18.96 -7.29 9.73
N LYS A 139 18.82 -7.73 10.97
CA LYS A 139 19.92 -8.26 11.76
C LYS A 139 20.32 -9.70 11.39
N ASN A 140 19.34 -10.56 11.11
CA ASN A 140 19.60 -11.99 10.93
C ASN A 140 19.76 -12.41 9.46
N VAL A 141 19.35 -11.56 8.49
CA VAL A 141 19.47 -11.87 7.07
C VAL A 141 20.38 -10.84 6.36
N VAL A 142 20.09 -9.54 6.50
CA VAL A 142 20.84 -8.49 5.77
C VAL A 142 22.27 -8.37 6.32
N LEU A 143 22.43 -8.21 7.63
CA LEU A 143 23.75 -8.04 8.26
C LEU A 143 24.76 -9.15 7.91
N PRO A 144 24.41 -10.45 8.06
CA PRO A 144 25.37 -11.54 7.72
C PRO A 144 25.81 -11.51 6.26
N ILE A 145 24.93 -11.12 5.32
CA ILE A 145 25.28 -11.01 3.90
C ILE A 145 26.27 -9.87 3.69
N LEU A 146 26.01 -8.70 4.31
CA LEU A 146 26.91 -7.55 4.23
C LEU A 146 28.28 -7.88 4.79
N GLU A 147 28.35 -8.49 5.98
CA GLU A 147 29.62 -8.82 6.64
C GLU A 147 30.43 -9.88 5.88
N LYS A 148 29.75 -10.98 5.47
CA LYS A 148 30.43 -12.13 4.85
C LYS A 148 31.15 -11.78 3.54
N GLN A 149 30.54 -10.94 2.73
CA GLN A 149 31.08 -10.66 1.39
C GLN A 149 31.99 -9.44 1.36
N SER A 150 31.82 -8.48 2.28
CA SER A 150 32.67 -7.30 2.38
C SER A 150 33.91 -7.50 3.28
N ASN A 151 33.91 -8.53 4.13
CA ASN A 151 34.86 -8.71 5.24
C ASN A 151 34.88 -7.56 6.26
N LEU A 152 33.81 -6.75 6.28
CA LEU A 152 33.61 -5.66 7.26
C LEU A 152 32.67 -6.11 8.36
N LYS A 153 32.73 -5.41 9.50
CA LYS A 153 31.86 -5.67 10.66
C LYS A 153 30.90 -4.52 10.88
N GLY A 154 29.61 -4.85 10.95
CA GLY A 154 28.58 -3.88 11.32
C GLY A 154 28.88 -3.21 12.67
N GLU A 155 28.44 -1.97 12.84
CA GLU A 155 28.71 -1.11 14.01
C GLU A 155 30.18 -0.72 14.23
N LYS A 156 31.12 -1.53 13.76
CA LYS A 156 32.55 -1.26 13.86
C LYS A 156 33.08 -0.56 12.61
N ASP A 157 32.79 -1.12 11.41
CA ASP A 157 33.34 -0.68 10.14
C ASP A 157 32.31 0.01 9.26
N PHE A 158 31.02 -0.28 9.41
CA PHE A 158 29.93 0.38 8.71
C PHE A 158 28.68 0.52 9.60
N PHE A 159 27.78 1.43 9.22
CA PHE A 159 26.51 1.65 9.94
C PHE A 159 25.40 0.85 9.26
N LEU A 160 24.57 0.15 10.08
CA LEU A 160 23.38 -0.53 9.63
C LEU A 160 22.15 0.04 10.34
N ILE A 161 21.21 0.57 9.56
CA ILE A 161 20.06 1.34 10.01
C ILE A 161 18.80 0.73 9.39
N TYR A 162 17.72 0.71 10.15
CA TYR A 162 16.39 0.46 9.64
C TYR A 162 15.55 1.72 9.77
N ASN A 163 14.96 2.15 8.65
CA ASN A 163 14.06 3.30 8.58
C ASN A 163 12.80 2.87 7.83
N PRO A 164 11.74 2.44 8.53
CA PRO A 164 10.48 2.05 7.89
C PRO A 164 9.90 3.22 7.11
N GLU A 165 9.51 2.92 5.90
CA GLU A 165 8.79 3.86 5.07
C GLU A 165 7.31 3.86 5.48
N ARG A 166 6.69 5.06 5.61
CA ARG A 166 5.31 5.27 6.05
C ARG A 166 4.52 6.20 5.13
N ILE A 167 4.87 6.20 3.83
CA ILE A 167 4.23 7.06 2.82
C ILE A 167 2.84 6.56 2.42
N PHE A 168 2.03 7.51 1.97
CA PHE A 168 0.76 7.28 1.32
C PHE A 168 0.85 7.76 -0.13
N GLU A 169 0.50 6.89 -1.07
CA GLU A 169 0.56 7.19 -2.51
C GLU A 169 -0.23 8.47 -2.85
N GLY A 170 0.40 9.38 -3.59
CA GLY A 170 -0.13 10.69 -3.97
C GLY A 170 0.30 11.85 -3.08
N ARG A 171 0.97 11.59 -1.93
CA ARG A 171 1.55 12.61 -1.04
C ARG A 171 2.85 12.15 -0.39
N ALA A 172 3.59 11.27 -1.07
CA ALA A 172 4.76 10.62 -0.50
C ALA A 172 5.83 11.59 -0.02
N LEU A 173 6.11 12.68 -0.74
CA LEU A 173 7.09 13.69 -0.33
C LEU A 173 6.68 14.41 0.97
N GLU A 174 5.40 14.76 1.11
CA GLU A 174 4.88 15.40 2.32
C GLU A 174 4.97 14.46 3.53
N ASP A 175 4.68 13.16 3.32
CA ASP A 175 4.78 12.15 4.38
C ASP A 175 6.23 11.93 4.83
N ILE A 176 7.19 11.95 3.90
CA ILE A 176 8.62 11.84 4.23
C ILE A 176 9.13 13.08 4.97
N GLU A 177 8.72 14.28 4.53
CA GLU A 177 9.36 15.52 4.98
C GLU A 177 8.58 16.23 6.10
N GLU A 178 7.23 16.15 6.15
CA GLU A 178 6.42 17.11 6.88
C GLU A 178 5.37 16.51 7.83
N ASN A 179 4.76 15.38 7.51
CA ASN A 179 3.55 14.95 8.20
C ASN A 179 3.80 14.31 9.57
N TYR A 180 4.88 13.55 9.73
CA TYR A 180 5.24 12.86 10.98
C TYR A 180 6.74 12.60 11.10
N PRO A 181 7.24 12.31 12.33
CA PRO A 181 8.66 12.07 12.52
C PRO A 181 9.12 10.81 11.79
N ALA A 182 10.35 10.80 11.29
CA ALA A 182 10.97 9.58 10.79
C ALA A 182 11.23 8.60 11.94
N ILE A 183 11.05 7.30 11.70
CA ILE A 183 11.41 6.24 12.64
C ILE A 183 12.81 5.75 12.31
N VAL A 184 13.64 5.50 13.32
CA VAL A 184 14.98 4.95 13.12
C VAL A 184 15.34 3.92 14.15
N GLY A 185 15.80 2.75 13.69
CA GLY A 185 16.51 1.75 14.49
C GLY A 185 17.95 1.61 14.01
N GLY A 186 18.89 1.37 14.90
CA GLY A 186 20.29 1.13 14.58
C GLY A 186 20.74 -0.26 15.05
N LEU A 187 21.77 -0.83 14.38
CA LEU A 187 22.40 -2.07 14.82
C LEU A 187 23.01 -1.92 16.23
N GLY A 188 23.55 -0.75 16.51
CA GLY A 188 24.05 -0.33 17.80
C GLY A 188 23.99 1.19 17.92
N LYS A 189 24.66 1.73 18.95
CA LYS A 189 24.60 3.15 19.27
C LYS A 189 25.11 4.06 18.14
N LYS A 190 26.22 3.71 17.50
CA LYS A 190 26.82 4.52 16.41
C LYS A 190 25.90 4.53 15.18
N SER A 191 25.35 3.38 14.80
CA SER A 191 24.39 3.27 13.71
C SER A 191 23.12 4.08 13.99
N LEU A 192 22.61 4.06 15.23
CA LEU A 192 21.44 4.84 15.65
C LEU A 192 21.72 6.35 15.60
N GLU A 193 22.86 6.80 16.10
CA GLU A 193 23.27 8.20 16.07
C GLU A 193 23.46 8.71 14.65
N PHE A 194 24.12 7.93 13.79
CA PHE A 194 24.29 8.26 12.37
C PHE A 194 22.94 8.35 11.65
N GLY A 195 22.09 7.32 11.78
CA GLY A 195 20.77 7.29 11.17
C GLY A 195 19.87 8.43 11.63
N THR A 196 19.93 8.77 12.93
CA THR A 196 19.20 9.93 13.47
C THR A 196 19.68 11.24 12.83
N SER A 197 20.99 11.44 12.72
CA SER A 197 21.56 12.64 12.11
C SER A 197 21.20 12.74 10.63
N LEU A 198 21.26 11.62 9.92
CA LEU A 198 20.88 11.51 8.51
C LEU A 198 19.41 11.89 8.29
N LEU A 199 18.47 11.25 9.02
CA LEU A 199 17.04 11.44 8.81
C LEU A 199 16.54 12.82 9.28
N LYS A 200 17.20 13.47 10.23
CA LYS A 200 16.91 14.87 10.61
C LYS A 200 17.07 15.86 9.46
N ILE A 201 17.83 15.52 8.42
CA ILE A 201 18.02 16.40 7.25
C ILE A 201 16.72 16.47 6.42
N ILE A 202 16.00 15.37 6.30
CA ILE A 202 14.79 15.30 5.48
C ILE A 202 13.50 15.49 6.27
N SER A 203 13.42 14.98 7.52
CA SER A 203 12.19 15.03 8.31
C SER A 203 12.10 16.30 9.16
N LYS A 204 11.17 17.19 8.83
CA LYS A 204 10.90 18.43 9.58
C LYS A 204 10.25 18.17 10.95
N LYS A 205 9.55 17.04 11.11
CA LYS A 205 8.95 16.62 12.40
C LYS A 205 9.94 15.92 13.32
N GLY A 206 11.22 15.83 12.90
CA GLY A 206 12.26 15.18 13.68
C GLY A 206 12.32 13.68 13.49
N VAL A 207 12.99 13.00 14.41
CA VAL A 207 13.27 11.56 14.32
C VAL A 207 12.93 10.90 15.67
N LEU A 208 12.14 9.85 15.62
CA LEU A 208 11.83 8.99 16.75
C LEU A 208 12.78 7.78 16.73
N GLN A 209 13.64 7.70 17.73
CA GLN A 209 14.61 6.62 17.87
C GLN A 209 13.97 5.38 18.50
N MET A 210 14.22 4.23 17.91
CA MET A 210 13.90 2.92 18.47
C MET A 210 15.15 2.29 19.06
N SER A 211 15.01 1.56 20.16
CA SER A 211 16.14 0.96 20.88
C SER A 211 16.84 -0.18 20.13
N SER A 212 16.23 -0.70 19.06
CA SER A 212 16.82 -1.73 18.20
C SER A 212 16.25 -1.70 16.79
N LEU A 213 16.91 -2.42 15.87
CA LEU A 213 16.39 -2.68 14.52
C LEU A 213 15.04 -3.38 14.57
N GLU A 214 14.93 -4.38 15.43
CA GLU A 214 13.72 -5.21 15.60
C GLU A 214 12.50 -4.40 16.05
N ASN A 215 12.71 -3.41 16.94
CA ASN A 215 11.64 -2.54 17.41
C ASN A 215 11.14 -1.61 16.28
N ALA A 216 12.03 -1.13 15.43
CA ALA A 216 11.66 -0.30 14.28
C ALA A 216 10.96 -1.13 13.18
N GLU A 217 11.38 -2.39 12.96
CA GLU A 217 10.69 -3.33 12.07
C GLU A 217 9.28 -3.68 12.59
N ALA A 218 9.16 -3.92 13.91
CA ALA A 218 7.87 -4.25 14.54
C ALA A 218 6.88 -3.09 14.46
N GLU A 219 7.32 -1.85 14.71
CA GLU A 219 6.50 -0.64 14.65
C GLU A 219 5.74 -0.56 13.32
N LYS A 220 6.45 -0.73 12.20
CA LYS A 220 5.87 -0.66 10.87
C LYS A 220 4.76 -1.68 10.65
N LEU A 221 4.98 -2.90 11.11
CA LEU A 221 3.98 -3.96 10.96
C LEU A 221 2.78 -3.73 11.87
N PHE A 222 2.99 -3.17 13.07
CA PHE A 222 1.91 -2.91 14.02
C PHE A 222 0.91 -1.87 13.48
N GLU A 223 1.37 -0.86 12.75
CA GLU A 223 0.47 0.09 12.07
C GLU A 223 -0.49 -0.63 11.11
N GLY A 224 0.02 -1.54 10.28
CA GLY A 224 -0.81 -2.29 9.33
C GLY A 224 -1.72 -3.30 9.99
N VAL A 225 -1.22 -4.01 11.02
CA VAL A 225 -2.03 -4.95 11.82
C VAL A 225 -3.17 -4.22 12.54
N TYR A 226 -2.88 -3.08 13.18
CA TYR A 226 -3.91 -2.25 13.80
C TYR A 226 -5.03 -1.92 12.81
N ARG A 227 -4.68 -1.46 11.61
CA ARG A 227 -5.67 -1.13 10.59
C ARG A 227 -6.47 -2.33 10.14
N ASP A 228 -5.83 -3.47 9.90
CA ASP A 228 -6.49 -4.69 9.46
C ASP A 228 -7.49 -5.21 10.50
N VAL A 229 -7.09 -5.24 11.77
CA VAL A 229 -7.95 -5.67 12.89
C VAL A 229 -9.15 -4.72 13.05
N ASN A 230 -8.93 -3.41 12.96
CA ASN A 230 -10.02 -2.44 13.10
C ASN A 230 -10.98 -2.42 11.90
N ILE A 231 -10.50 -2.73 10.69
CA ILE A 231 -11.38 -2.93 9.53
C ILE A 231 -12.22 -4.20 9.71
N ALA A 232 -11.63 -5.29 10.22
CA ALA A 232 -12.37 -6.52 10.50
C ALA A 232 -13.46 -6.29 11.56
N LEU A 233 -13.12 -5.57 12.63
CA LEU A 233 -14.10 -5.17 13.65
C LEU A 233 -15.23 -4.32 13.05
N ALA A 234 -14.90 -3.36 12.18
CA ALA A 234 -15.91 -2.54 11.50
C ALA A 234 -16.83 -3.39 10.62
N ASN A 235 -16.27 -4.37 9.89
CA ASN A 235 -17.03 -5.30 9.06
C ASN A 235 -17.97 -6.19 9.89
N GLU A 236 -17.50 -6.70 11.02
CA GLU A 236 -18.29 -7.55 11.93
C GLU A 236 -19.43 -6.76 12.61
N LEU A 237 -19.14 -5.54 13.11
CA LEU A 237 -20.16 -4.66 13.67
C LEU A 237 -21.17 -4.19 12.62
N ALA A 238 -20.75 -3.95 11.38
CA ALA A 238 -21.66 -3.60 10.30
C ALA A 238 -22.64 -4.74 9.99
N ASP A 239 -22.16 -5.98 10.03
CA ASP A 239 -23.00 -7.17 9.86
C ASP A 239 -24.01 -7.31 11.01
N TYR A 240 -23.56 -7.16 12.24
CA TYR A 240 -24.42 -7.15 13.42
C TYR A 240 -25.52 -6.07 13.30
N CYS A 241 -25.14 -4.82 12.97
CA CYS A 241 -26.09 -3.71 12.81
C CYS A 241 -27.14 -4.00 11.72
N LYS A 242 -26.72 -4.56 10.57
CA LYS A 242 -27.63 -4.98 9.50
C LYS A 242 -28.70 -5.95 10.03
N ASN A 243 -28.32 -6.94 10.83
CA ASN A 243 -29.23 -7.98 11.31
C ASN A 243 -30.24 -7.45 12.34
N ILE A 244 -29.87 -6.51 13.20
CA ILE A 244 -30.74 -5.93 14.21
C ILE A 244 -31.47 -4.65 13.76
N GLY A 245 -31.25 -4.19 12.51
CA GLY A 245 -31.93 -3.01 11.96
C GLY A 245 -31.34 -1.67 12.41
N VAL A 246 -30.09 -1.64 12.87
CA VAL A 246 -29.33 -0.42 13.23
C VAL A 246 -28.52 0.06 12.03
N ASP A 247 -28.41 1.38 11.85
CA ASP A 247 -27.49 1.98 10.86
C ASP A 247 -26.08 2.07 11.45
N TYR A 248 -25.18 1.23 10.95
CA TYR A 248 -23.76 1.22 11.38
C TYR A 248 -23.08 2.57 11.21
N TRP A 249 -23.37 3.30 10.15
CA TRP A 249 -22.69 4.55 9.81
C TRP A 249 -23.05 5.68 10.79
N GLU A 250 -24.30 5.70 11.22
CA GLU A 250 -24.79 6.61 12.27
C GLU A 250 -24.17 6.24 13.62
N ALA A 251 -24.26 4.96 14.00
CA ALA A 251 -23.65 4.46 15.24
C ALA A 251 -22.15 4.70 15.29
N ARG A 252 -21.44 4.46 14.18
CA ARG A 252 -20.00 4.77 14.04
C ARG A 252 -19.70 6.24 14.24
N LYS A 253 -20.50 7.14 13.65
CA LYS A 253 -20.34 8.60 13.83
C LYS A 253 -20.45 8.98 15.29
N GLY A 254 -21.45 8.43 15.98
CA GLY A 254 -21.63 8.63 17.42
C GLY A 254 -20.46 8.09 18.24
N ALA A 255 -20.06 6.84 18.00
CA ALA A 255 -18.94 6.22 18.72
C ALA A 255 -17.62 6.97 18.52
N ASN A 256 -17.34 7.45 17.30
CA ASN A 256 -16.11 8.18 16.98
C ASN A 256 -16.11 9.65 17.43
N SER A 257 -17.18 10.14 18.04
CA SER A 257 -17.25 11.51 18.58
C SER A 257 -16.41 11.73 19.85
N GLN A 258 -15.99 10.64 20.51
CA GLN A 258 -15.12 10.67 21.68
C GLN A 258 -13.69 10.20 21.32
N PRO A 259 -12.64 10.64 22.05
CA PRO A 259 -11.25 10.48 21.62
C PRO A 259 -10.70 9.04 21.70
N TYR A 260 -11.35 8.15 22.45
CA TYR A 260 -10.86 6.77 22.68
C TYR A 260 -11.39 5.76 21.67
N CYS A 261 -12.26 6.17 20.75
CA CYS A 261 -12.82 5.30 19.73
C CYS A 261 -12.52 5.81 18.33
N LYS A 262 -12.00 4.91 17.46
CA LYS A 262 -11.71 5.20 16.05
C LYS A 262 -12.14 4.00 15.19
N LEU A 263 -13.44 3.70 15.16
CA LEU A 263 -13.98 2.65 14.29
C LEU A 263 -13.70 2.98 12.83
N HIS A 264 -13.15 2.01 12.10
CA HIS A 264 -12.88 2.11 10.67
C HIS A 264 -14.15 1.99 9.83
N TYR A 265 -13.99 2.04 8.52
CA TYR A 265 -15.05 1.86 7.53
C TYR A 265 -15.17 0.39 7.17
N PRO A 266 -16.37 -0.19 7.22
CA PRO A 266 -16.64 -1.50 6.64
C PRO A 266 -16.66 -1.40 5.11
N GLY A 267 -16.58 -2.54 4.43
CA GLY A 267 -16.68 -2.52 2.97
C GLY A 267 -16.48 -3.88 2.33
N THR A 268 -16.34 -3.86 1.01
CA THR A 268 -16.24 -5.04 0.15
C THR A 268 -15.02 -5.94 0.46
N GLY A 269 -14.06 -5.46 1.24
CA GLY A 269 -12.85 -6.19 1.62
C GLY A 269 -11.62 -5.30 1.63
N VAL A 270 -10.45 -5.90 1.88
CA VAL A 270 -9.17 -5.20 2.06
C VAL A 270 -8.18 -5.69 1.01
N GLY A 271 -7.63 -4.77 0.22
CA GLY A 271 -6.63 -5.04 -0.81
C GLY A 271 -5.37 -4.18 -0.66
N GLY A 272 -4.52 -4.22 -1.68
CA GLY A 272 -3.21 -3.56 -1.69
C GLY A 272 -2.11 -4.36 -1.02
N LEU A 273 -0.87 -3.89 -1.10
CA LEU A 273 0.33 -4.63 -0.67
C LEU A 273 0.74 -4.39 0.79
N CYS A 274 -0.01 -3.60 1.56
CA CYS A 274 0.35 -3.30 2.94
C CYS A 274 -0.58 -4.00 3.93
N ILE A 275 -1.87 -3.59 3.96
CA ILE A 275 -2.79 -4.01 5.03
C ILE A 275 -3.04 -5.53 5.02
N PRO A 276 -3.27 -6.23 3.90
CA PRO A 276 -3.45 -7.68 3.92
C PRO A 276 -2.12 -8.45 4.10
N ILE A 277 -0.96 -7.83 3.88
CA ILE A 277 0.36 -8.48 3.89
C ILE A 277 1.03 -8.42 5.27
N TYR A 278 1.02 -7.26 5.95
CA TYR A 278 1.71 -7.12 7.24
C TYR A 278 1.23 -8.07 8.34
N PRO A 279 -0.09 -8.36 8.45
CA PRO A 279 -0.55 -9.43 9.35
C PRO A 279 0.09 -10.78 9.05
N GLN A 280 0.30 -11.13 7.77
CA GLN A 280 0.94 -12.40 7.39
C GLN A 280 2.41 -12.45 7.83
N PHE A 281 3.14 -11.32 7.76
CA PHE A 281 4.51 -11.23 8.26
C PHE A 281 4.57 -11.51 9.77
N ILE A 282 3.63 -10.95 10.55
CA ILE A 282 3.52 -11.23 11.99
C ILE A 282 3.14 -12.68 12.24
N LEU A 283 2.14 -13.22 11.52
CA LEU A 283 1.69 -14.60 11.68
C LEU A 283 2.81 -15.61 11.37
N GLU A 284 3.59 -15.39 10.31
CA GLU A 284 4.71 -16.26 9.97
C GLU A 284 5.87 -16.14 10.96
N SER A 285 6.19 -14.90 11.38
CA SER A 285 7.22 -14.66 12.40
C SER A 285 6.85 -15.31 13.73
N ALA A 286 5.59 -15.18 14.18
CA ALA A 286 5.10 -15.73 15.45
C ALA A 286 5.21 -17.27 15.51
N LYS A 287 5.01 -17.96 14.37
CA LYS A 287 5.15 -19.43 14.29
C LYS A 287 6.55 -19.90 14.70
N LYS A 288 7.59 -19.14 14.36
CA LYS A 288 9.00 -19.49 14.74
C LYS A 288 9.20 -19.51 16.25
N TYR A 289 8.35 -18.80 17.00
CA TYR A 289 8.37 -18.74 18.46
C TYR A 289 7.26 -19.56 19.11
N GLY A 290 6.57 -20.42 18.34
CA GLY A 290 5.46 -21.24 18.84
C GLY A 290 4.25 -20.43 19.32
N LYS A 291 4.06 -19.18 18.84
CA LYS A 291 2.98 -18.29 19.27
C LYS A 291 1.83 -18.30 18.28
N SER A 292 0.60 -18.43 18.81
CA SER A 292 -0.65 -18.28 18.05
C SER A 292 -1.19 -16.86 18.20
N MET A 293 -1.46 -16.20 17.08
CA MET A 293 -1.95 -14.81 17.03
C MET A 293 -3.44 -14.84 16.67
N LYS A 294 -4.30 -15.22 17.64
CA LYS A 294 -5.74 -15.48 17.41
C LYS A 294 -6.49 -14.28 16.81
N ILE A 295 -6.31 -13.08 17.38
CA ILE A 295 -7.00 -11.86 16.92
C ILE A 295 -6.63 -11.54 15.47
N ILE A 296 -5.32 -11.54 15.14
CA ILE A 296 -4.84 -11.22 13.79
C ILE A 296 -5.36 -12.27 12.79
N THR A 297 -5.33 -13.56 13.14
CA THR A 297 -5.83 -14.65 12.30
C THR A 297 -7.33 -14.50 12.03
N SER A 298 -8.13 -14.24 13.08
CA SER A 298 -9.58 -14.04 12.95
C SER A 298 -9.90 -12.82 12.08
N SER A 299 -9.21 -11.70 12.33
CA SER A 299 -9.40 -10.46 11.58
C SER A 299 -9.10 -10.63 10.08
N ARG A 300 -7.99 -11.30 9.73
CA ARG A 300 -7.71 -11.61 8.33
C ARG A 300 -8.80 -12.46 7.71
N LYS A 301 -9.26 -13.50 8.39
CA LYS A 301 -10.36 -14.36 7.91
C LYS A 301 -11.63 -13.54 7.67
N THR A 302 -12.01 -12.67 8.60
CA THR A 302 -13.18 -11.77 8.45
C THR A 302 -13.03 -10.89 7.20
N ASN A 303 -11.89 -10.19 7.06
CA ASN A 303 -11.65 -9.31 5.91
C ASN A 303 -11.61 -10.06 4.56
N ASP A 304 -11.02 -11.26 4.52
CA ASP A 304 -10.94 -12.08 3.32
C ASP A 304 -12.30 -12.66 2.89
N GLN A 305 -13.24 -12.80 3.82
CA GLN A 305 -14.60 -13.27 3.54
C GLN A 305 -15.54 -12.16 3.04
N MET A 306 -15.20 -10.87 3.29
CA MET A 306 -16.08 -9.75 2.96
C MET A 306 -16.50 -9.67 1.49
N PRO A 307 -15.63 -9.91 0.49
CA PRO A 307 -16.07 -9.84 -0.91
C PRO A 307 -17.20 -10.83 -1.21
N LYS A 308 -17.09 -12.07 -0.70
CA LYS A 308 -18.13 -13.10 -0.88
C LYS A 308 -19.41 -12.71 -0.16
N LYS A 309 -19.30 -12.19 1.07
CA LYS A 309 -20.46 -11.73 1.84
C LYS A 309 -21.19 -10.62 1.12
N CYS A 310 -20.48 -9.62 0.61
CA CYS A 310 -21.09 -8.52 -0.15
C CYS A 310 -21.78 -9.01 -1.43
N VAL A 311 -21.21 -10.01 -2.11
CA VAL A 311 -21.86 -10.66 -3.25
C VAL A 311 -23.16 -11.33 -2.83
N MET A 312 -23.20 -12.05 -1.71
CA MET A 312 -24.43 -12.69 -1.21
C MET A 312 -25.49 -11.65 -0.84
N ASP A 313 -25.10 -10.55 -0.21
CA ASP A 313 -26.01 -9.44 0.12
C ASP A 313 -26.60 -8.79 -1.15
N ALA A 314 -25.79 -8.65 -2.20
CA ALA A 314 -26.23 -8.14 -3.49
C ALA A 314 -27.18 -9.11 -4.21
N ILE A 315 -26.94 -10.43 -4.09
CA ILE A 315 -27.85 -11.46 -4.62
C ILE A 315 -29.18 -11.47 -3.85
N GLU A 316 -29.16 -11.28 -2.54
CA GLU A 316 -30.41 -11.13 -1.76
C GLU A 316 -31.27 -9.98 -2.31
N LEU A 317 -30.64 -8.84 -2.68
CA LEU A 317 -31.34 -7.72 -3.31
C LEU A 317 -31.94 -8.12 -4.68
N LEU A 318 -31.22 -8.90 -5.50
CA LEU A 318 -31.73 -9.42 -6.77
C LEU A 318 -32.94 -10.36 -6.55
N LEU A 319 -32.86 -11.28 -5.57
CA LEU A 319 -33.91 -12.25 -5.26
C LEU A 319 -35.20 -11.56 -4.81
N LYS A 320 -35.11 -10.62 -3.86
CA LYS A 320 -36.25 -9.83 -3.38
C LYS A 320 -36.99 -9.12 -4.52
N ASN A 321 -36.24 -8.72 -5.57
CA ASN A 321 -36.78 -8.01 -6.72
C ASN A 321 -37.02 -8.92 -7.95
N LYS A 322 -37.05 -10.26 -7.76
CA LYS A 322 -37.35 -11.26 -8.79
C LYS A 322 -36.43 -11.17 -10.04
N ARG A 323 -35.17 -10.72 -9.87
CA ARG A 323 -34.19 -10.57 -10.96
C ARG A 323 -33.05 -11.60 -10.96
N ASN A 324 -33.09 -12.59 -10.06
CA ASN A 324 -32.07 -13.64 -10.02
C ASN A 324 -32.29 -14.65 -11.16
N LYS A 325 -31.79 -14.32 -12.34
CA LYS A 325 -31.83 -15.20 -13.53
C LYS A 325 -30.41 -15.53 -13.95
N LYS A 326 -30.17 -16.79 -14.36
CA LYS A 326 -28.91 -17.19 -15.00
C LYS A 326 -28.65 -16.26 -16.20
N GLY A 327 -27.45 -15.68 -16.28
CA GLY A 327 -27.09 -14.70 -17.30
C GLY A 327 -27.50 -13.25 -16.99
N ALA A 328 -28.12 -12.95 -15.84
CA ALA A 328 -28.36 -11.57 -15.42
C ALA A 328 -27.05 -10.77 -15.41
N LYS A 329 -27.13 -9.49 -15.78
CA LYS A 329 -25.97 -8.64 -15.99
C LYS A 329 -25.63 -7.81 -14.74
N ILE A 330 -24.42 -7.95 -14.26
CA ILE A 330 -23.88 -7.22 -13.11
C ILE A 330 -22.90 -6.17 -13.60
N ALA A 331 -23.13 -4.91 -13.25
CA ALA A 331 -22.23 -3.79 -13.47
C ALA A 331 -21.40 -3.56 -12.19
N VAL A 332 -20.11 -3.87 -12.21
CA VAL A 332 -19.20 -3.64 -11.09
C VAL A 332 -18.47 -2.32 -11.29
N LEU A 333 -18.55 -1.42 -10.30
CA LEU A 333 -17.90 -0.11 -10.32
C LEU A 333 -16.67 -0.12 -9.41
N GLY A 334 -15.49 -0.02 -10.03
CA GLY A 334 -14.19 0.00 -9.39
C GLY A 334 -13.47 -1.34 -9.38
N LEU A 335 -12.25 -1.37 -9.97
CA LEU A 335 -11.32 -2.49 -9.94
C LEU A 335 -10.17 -2.25 -8.97
N GLY A 336 -9.78 -0.98 -8.78
CA GLY A 336 -8.72 -0.62 -7.84
C GLY A 336 -9.00 -1.10 -6.41
N PHE A 337 -7.95 -1.40 -5.64
CA PHE A 337 -8.12 -1.85 -4.25
C PHE A 337 -8.63 -0.74 -3.31
N ARG A 338 -8.50 0.52 -3.70
CA ARG A 338 -9.09 1.72 -3.08
C ARG A 338 -9.36 2.79 -4.12
N GLY A 339 -10.11 3.82 -3.78
CA GLY A 339 -10.35 4.95 -4.66
C GLY A 339 -9.10 5.74 -5.03
N GLU A 340 -9.15 6.39 -6.19
CA GLU A 340 -8.14 7.33 -6.70
C GLU A 340 -6.75 6.73 -6.95
N VAL A 341 -6.66 5.40 -7.17
CA VAL A 341 -5.40 4.73 -7.53
C VAL A 341 -5.54 3.92 -8.81
N THR A 342 -4.43 3.69 -9.51
CA THR A 342 -4.34 2.80 -10.69
C THR A 342 -3.81 1.41 -10.31
N ASP A 343 -3.94 1.01 -9.04
CA ASP A 343 -3.41 -0.23 -8.50
C ASP A 343 -4.54 -1.19 -8.14
N SER A 344 -4.56 -2.34 -8.79
CA SER A 344 -5.53 -3.42 -8.58
C SER A 344 -4.96 -4.60 -7.78
N ARG A 345 -3.70 -4.53 -7.33
CA ARG A 345 -3.06 -5.65 -6.64
C ARG A 345 -3.82 -6.03 -5.37
N LEU A 346 -4.13 -7.32 -5.27
CA LEU A 346 -4.94 -7.90 -4.20
C LEU A 346 -6.31 -7.20 -4.01
N SER A 347 -6.87 -6.62 -5.08
CA SER A 347 -8.19 -5.98 -4.97
C SER A 347 -9.28 -7.00 -4.63
N PRO A 348 -10.15 -6.69 -3.67
CA PRO A 348 -11.33 -7.51 -3.36
C PRO A 348 -12.26 -7.71 -4.56
N THR A 349 -12.23 -6.79 -5.52
CA THR A 349 -13.07 -6.82 -6.72
C THR A 349 -12.83 -8.07 -7.56
N TYR A 350 -11.61 -8.63 -7.58
CA TYR A 350 -11.37 -9.91 -8.27
C TYR A 350 -12.22 -11.03 -7.68
N THR A 351 -12.32 -11.11 -6.36
CA THR A 351 -13.18 -12.10 -5.70
C THR A 351 -14.65 -11.84 -5.99
N VAL A 352 -15.10 -10.58 -5.94
CA VAL A 352 -16.48 -10.19 -6.29
C VAL A 352 -16.85 -10.66 -7.70
N VAL A 353 -16.02 -10.32 -8.69
CA VAL A 353 -16.23 -10.69 -10.08
C VAL A 353 -16.26 -12.21 -10.25
N ASN A 354 -15.29 -12.91 -9.66
CA ASN A 354 -15.21 -14.36 -9.77
C ASN A 354 -16.41 -15.08 -9.12
N GLU A 355 -16.91 -14.60 -7.98
CA GLU A 355 -18.08 -15.19 -7.35
C GLU A 355 -19.34 -14.99 -8.19
N PHE A 356 -19.56 -13.80 -8.78
CA PHE A 356 -20.68 -13.60 -9.72
C PHE A 356 -20.56 -14.50 -10.95
N LEU A 357 -19.38 -14.61 -11.56
CA LEU A 357 -19.15 -15.49 -12.72
C LEU A 357 -19.42 -16.96 -12.40
N LYS A 358 -18.99 -17.47 -11.22
CA LYS A 358 -19.25 -18.84 -10.77
C LYS A 358 -20.74 -19.15 -10.64
N MET A 359 -21.54 -18.16 -10.30
CA MET A 359 -22.99 -18.28 -10.18
C MET A 359 -23.72 -18.10 -11.51
N GLY A 360 -22.99 -17.93 -12.62
CA GLY A 360 -23.52 -17.84 -13.97
C GLY A 360 -24.04 -16.45 -14.36
N PHE A 361 -23.65 -15.40 -13.65
CA PHE A 361 -23.94 -14.01 -14.03
C PHE A 361 -22.99 -13.52 -15.12
N SER A 362 -23.45 -12.57 -15.93
CA SER A 362 -22.60 -11.80 -16.85
C SER A 362 -22.06 -10.58 -16.12
N VAL A 363 -20.73 -10.34 -16.16
CA VAL A 363 -20.11 -9.25 -15.41
C VAL A 363 -19.39 -8.29 -16.35
N SER A 364 -19.59 -7.00 -16.14
CA SER A 364 -18.79 -5.92 -16.72
C SER A 364 -18.22 -5.05 -15.63
N VAL A 365 -16.98 -4.56 -15.80
CA VAL A 365 -16.27 -3.76 -14.78
C VAL A 365 -15.96 -2.38 -15.34
N HIS A 366 -16.24 -1.35 -14.56
CA HIS A 366 -15.81 0.03 -14.79
C HIS A 366 -14.70 0.40 -13.82
N ASP A 367 -13.64 1.04 -14.33
CA ASP A 367 -12.67 1.74 -13.49
C ASP A 367 -12.20 3.02 -14.19
N PRO A 368 -12.15 4.18 -13.50
CA PRO A 368 -11.76 5.44 -14.13
C PRO A 368 -10.25 5.56 -14.35
N TYR A 369 -9.44 4.70 -13.74
CA TYR A 369 -7.98 4.80 -13.75
C TYR A 369 -7.27 3.55 -14.27
N ILE A 370 -7.96 2.40 -14.33
CA ILE A 370 -7.40 1.11 -14.77
C ILE A 370 -8.07 0.73 -16.09
N PHE A 371 -7.31 0.78 -17.18
CA PHE A 371 -7.83 0.55 -18.54
C PHE A 371 -7.54 -0.86 -19.04
N GLU A 372 -6.52 -1.51 -18.48
CA GLU A 372 -6.11 -2.88 -18.82
C GLU A 372 -5.78 -3.65 -17.54
N ASP A 373 -6.10 -4.92 -17.50
CA ASP A 373 -5.79 -5.81 -16.38
C ASP A 373 -5.55 -7.24 -16.88
N LYS A 374 -4.46 -7.86 -16.40
CA LYS A 374 -4.03 -9.20 -16.81
C LYS A 374 -4.65 -10.32 -15.95
N ILE A 375 -5.18 -9.98 -14.77
CA ILE A 375 -5.72 -10.93 -13.79
C ILE A 375 -7.22 -11.12 -14.02
N LEU A 376 -7.90 -10.07 -14.47
CA LEU A 376 -9.32 -10.10 -14.72
C LEU A 376 -9.65 -11.13 -15.82
N SER A 377 -10.67 -11.95 -15.58
CA SER A 377 -11.11 -12.97 -16.56
C SER A 377 -11.35 -12.35 -17.94
N LYS A 378 -10.87 -12.99 -19.01
CA LYS A 378 -11.12 -12.58 -20.39
C LYS A 378 -12.62 -12.52 -20.77
N ARG A 379 -13.49 -13.12 -19.95
CA ARG A 379 -14.96 -13.06 -20.12
C ARG A 379 -15.55 -11.74 -19.60
N VAL A 380 -14.77 -10.92 -18.94
CA VAL A 380 -15.21 -9.68 -18.29
C VAL A 380 -14.74 -8.49 -19.12
N LYS A 381 -15.67 -7.62 -19.49
CA LYS A 381 -15.34 -6.36 -20.17
C LYS A 381 -14.92 -5.33 -19.11
N LEU A 382 -13.67 -4.85 -19.20
CA LEU A 382 -13.18 -3.71 -18.44
C LEU A 382 -13.24 -2.46 -19.33
N THR A 383 -13.77 -1.35 -18.81
CA THR A 383 -13.86 -0.07 -19.54
C THR A 383 -13.95 1.12 -18.59
N SER A 384 -13.50 2.28 -19.04
CA SER A 384 -13.65 3.57 -18.37
C SER A 384 -14.95 4.31 -18.71
N ASP A 385 -15.78 3.76 -19.60
CA ASP A 385 -17.09 4.30 -19.91
C ASP A 385 -18.18 3.62 -19.07
N ILE A 386 -18.67 4.34 -18.06
CA ILE A 386 -19.69 3.86 -17.14
C ILE A 386 -21.00 3.50 -17.85
N LYS A 387 -21.37 4.21 -18.95
CA LYS A 387 -22.61 3.95 -19.69
C LYS A 387 -22.60 2.56 -20.31
N ASN A 388 -21.45 2.14 -20.82
CA ASN A 388 -21.27 0.81 -21.40
C ASN A 388 -21.39 -0.32 -20.37
N VAL A 389 -20.94 -0.06 -19.12
CA VAL A 389 -20.99 -1.07 -18.06
C VAL A 389 -22.40 -1.24 -17.52
N VAL A 390 -23.12 -0.14 -17.32
CA VAL A 390 -24.48 -0.17 -16.75
C VAL A 390 -25.58 -0.48 -17.77
N ASP A 391 -25.27 -0.51 -19.07
CA ASP A 391 -26.26 -0.81 -20.12
C ASP A 391 -26.95 -2.16 -19.89
N LYS A 392 -28.27 -2.14 -19.72
CA LYS A 392 -29.12 -3.30 -19.40
C LYS A 392 -28.70 -4.09 -18.15
N ALA A 393 -27.95 -3.46 -17.21
CA ALA A 393 -27.56 -4.12 -15.98
C ALA A 393 -28.77 -4.42 -15.09
N ASP A 394 -28.79 -5.64 -14.54
CA ASP A 394 -29.79 -6.07 -13.56
C ASP A 394 -29.42 -5.59 -12.13
N LEU A 395 -28.12 -5.42 -11.86
CA LEU A 395 -27.59 -4.94 -10.59
C LEU A 395 -26.33 -4.08 -10.85
N ILE A 396 -26.20 -3.02 -10.08
CA ILE A 396 -24.99 -2.20 -10.00
C ILE A 396 -24.33 -2.49 -8.65
N PHE A 397 -23.04 -2.87 -8.69
CA PHE A 397 -22.24 -3.19 -7.51
C PHE A 397 -21.08 -2.21 -7.38
N VAL A 398 -21.08 -1.35 -6.36
CA VAL A 398 -19.98 -0.43 -6.09
C VAL A 398 -18.94 -1.13 -5.21
N SER A 399 -17.78 -1.43 -5.78
CA SER A 399 -16.69 -2.16 -5.12
C SER A 399 -15.59 -1.26 -4.57
N THR A 400 -15.32 -0.13 -5.26
CA THR A 400 -14.24 0.81 -4.93
C THR A 400 -14.78 2.22 -4.72
N ASP A 401 -14.17 2.96 -3.81
CA ASP A 401 -14.58 4.30 -3.37
C ASP A 401 -13.98 5.45 -4.20
N HIS A 402 -14.03 5.37 -5.54
CA HIS A 402 -13.61 6.48 -6.40
C HIS A 402 -14.53 7.70 -6.22
N LYS A 403 -13.92 8.88 -6.07
CA LYS A 403 -14.68 10.14 -5.87
C LYS A 403 -15.69 10.42 -6.98
N ILE A 404 -15.44 9.98 -8.21
CA ILE A 404 -16.36 10.14 -9.31
C ILE A 404 -17.71 9.46 -9.04
N TYR A 405 -17.73 8.35 -8.29
CA TYR A 405 -18.97 7.61 -7.99
C TYR A 405 -19.86 8.36 -6.99
N SER A 406 -19.29 9.15 -6.07
CA SER A 406 -20.10 9.94 -5.13
C SER A 406 -20.99 11.00 -5.80
N LYS A 407 -20.66 11.37 -7.05
CA LYS A 407 -21.41 12.34 -7.85
C LYS A 407 -22.49 11.72 -8.73
N LEU A 408 -22.59 10.38 -8.74
CA LEU A 408 -23.56 9.67 -9.57
C LEU A 408 -24.99 9.82 -9.03
N SER A 409 -25.94 9.73 -9.94
CA SER A 409 -27.37 9.74 -9.69
C SER A 409 -28.09 8.73 -10.58
N SER A 410 -29.38 8.54 -10.38
CA SER A 410 -30.18 7.63 -11.21
C SER A 410 -30.11 7.91 -12.71
N ILE A 411 -29.90 9.20 -13.08
CA ILE A 411 -29.78 9.61 -14.50
C ILE A 411 -28.54 9.02 -15.19
N ASN A 412 -27.45 8.82 -14.43
CA ASN A 412 -26.24 8.19 -14.96
C ASN A 412 -26.44 6.72 -15.28
N PHE A 413 -27.49 6.11 -14.69
CA PHE A 413 -27.81 4.68 -14.81
C PHE A 413 -29.11 4.41 -15.60
N LYS A 414 -29.59 5.42 -16.36
CA LYS A 414 -30.84 5.31 -17.11
C LYS A 414 -30.91 4.15 -18.08
N ASN A 415 -29.79 3.63 -18.55
CA ASN A 415 -29.69 2.49 -19.46
C ASN A 415 -29.73 1.14 -18.71
N ALA A 416 -29.66 1.12 -17.39
CA ALA A 416 -29.84 -0.07 -16.59
C ALA A 416 -31.34 -0.44 -16.49
N LYS A 417 -31.65 -1.64 -16.05
CA LYS A 417 -33.03 -2.06 -15.84
C LYS A 417 -33.66 -1.33 -14.66
N MET A 418 -34.87 -0.82 -14.85
CA MET A 418 -35.60 -0.09 -13.82
C MET A 418 -36.59 -1.01 -13.06
N PRO A 419 -36.89 -0.74 -11.77
CA PRO A 419 -36.15 0.16 -10.90
C PRO A 419 -34.70 -0.27 -10.69
N LEU A 420 -33.77 0.66 -10.45
CA LEU A 420 -32.38 0.33 -10.23
C LEU A 420 -32.19 -0.53 -8.97
N LEU A 421 -31.41 -1.59 -9.09
CA LEU A 421 -30.91 -2.35 -7.95
C LEU A 421 -29.42 -2.00 -7.78
N ILE A 422 -29.06 -1.46 -6.63
CA ILE A 422 -27.70 -0.98 -6.36
C ILE A 422 -27.23 -1.55 -5.03
N PHE A 423 -26.07 -2.19 -5.04
CA PHE A 423 -25.35 -2.56 -3.83
C PHE A 423 -24.11 -1.66 -3.69
N ASP A 424 -24.12 -0.79 -2.69
CA ASP A 424 -23.00 0.09 -2.39
C ASP A 424 -22.11 -0.51 -1.30
N GLY A 425 -21.05 -1.21 -1.74
CA GLY A 425 -20.09 -1.84 -0.84
C GLY A 425 -19.15 -0.86 -0.12
N ARG A 426 -19.28 0.44 -0.36
CA ARG A 426 -18.41 1.48 0.22
C ARG A 426 -19.18 2.63 0.91
N ASN A 427 -20.50 2.66 0.78
CA ASN A 427 -21.37 3.74 1.28
C ASN A 427 -20.93 5.13 0.76
N ILE A 428 -20.66 5.22 -0.54
CA ILE A 428 -20.23 6.49 -1.15
C ILE A 428 -21.33 7.17 -1.95
N LEU A 429 -22.39 6.45 -2.30
CA LEU A 429 -23.49 6.99 -3.06
C LEU A 429 -24.40 7.86 -2.17
N ASN A 430 -24.80 9.02 -2.68
CA ASN A 430 -25.80 9.83 -1.99
C ASN A 430 -27.20 9.23 -2.19
N LYS A 431 -27.81 8.72 -1.12
CA LYS A 431 -29.14 8.08 -1.15
C LYS A 431 -30.21 8.97 -1.80
N ASN A 432 -30.13 10.30 -1.61
CA ASN A 432 -31.09 11.25 -2.18
C ASN A 432 -31.09 11.29 -3.71
N ASN A 433 -29.98 10.88 -4.33
CA ASN A 433 -29.85 10.82 -5.79
C ASN A 433 -30.51 9.58 -6.41
N PHE A 434 -30.99 8.64 -5.57
CA PHE A 434 -31.54 7.34 -5.98
C PHE A 434 -32.94 7.08 -5.41
N LYS A 435 -33.73 8.14 -5.16
CA LYS A 435 -35.12 8.03 -4.75
C LYS A 435 -35.89 7.16 -5.73
N ASN A 436 -36.81 6.32 -5.25
CA ASN A 436 -37.60 5.33 -6.03
C ASN A 436 -36.76 4.19 -6.63
N ASN A 437 -35.56 3.92 -6.12
CA ASN A 437 -34.70 2.81 -6.48
C ASN A 437 -34.30 2.02 -5.22
N PHE A 438 -33.80 0.80 -5.41
CA PHE A 438 -33.36 -0.06 -4.30
C PHE A 438 -31.87 0.08 -4.10
N LEU A 439 -31.48 0.85 -3.10
CA LEU A 439 -30.08 1.05 -2.71
C LEU A 439 -29.82 0.30 -1.40
N SER A 440 -29.00 -0.74 -1.47
CA SER A 440 -28.47 -1.48 -0.33
C SER A 440 -27.04 -1.07 -0.05
N THR A 441 -26.64 -1.03 1.21
CA THR A 441 -25.31 -0.61 1.62
C THR A 441 -24.79 -1.51 2.74
N VAL A 442 -23.48 -1.78 2.77
CA VAL A 442 -22.84 -2.52 3.86
C VAL A 442 -23.14 -1.83 5.19
N GLY A 443 -23.61 -2.61 6.19
CA GLY A 443 -23.92 -2.11 7.55
C GLY A 443 -25.29 -1.45 7.70
N ILE A 444 -26.16 -1.57 6.70
CA ILE A 444 -27.54 -1.10 6.75
C ILE A 444 -28.46 -2.25 6.32
N LYS A 445 -29.55 -2.43 7.03
CA LYS A 445 -30.58 -3.41 6.64
C LYS A 445 -31.13 -3.07 5.25
N ASN A 446 -31.19 -4.06 4.37
CA ASN A 446 -31.78 -3.89 3.05
C ASN A 446 -33.25 -3.50 3.20
N PRO A 447 -33.74 -2.53 2.41
CA PRO A 447 -35.11 -2.13 2.40
C PRO A 447 -36.05 -3.26 1.92
#